data_9852b454e6a4a6a470069adc370e266e
#
_entry.id   9852b454e6a4a6a470069adc370e266e
#
_cell.length_a   1.000
_cell.length_b   1.000
_cell.length_c   1.000
_cell.angle_alpha   90.00
_cell.angle_beta   90.00
_cell.angle_gamma   90.00
#
_symmetry.space_group_name_H-M   'P 1'
#
loop_
_entity.id
_entity.type
_entity.pdbx_description
1 polymer ?
#
loop_
_entity_poly.entity_id
_entity_poly.type
_entity_poly.pdbx_seq_one_letter_code
_entity_poly.pdbx_strand_id
1 'polypeptide(L)'
;MAISYVKKDAIRLAMKQGFGQAELLAGSYQGGVRAYRCRLDAGCQVSPEMVENTLQVFCLTDGKGAIITPERAYCIDEVSFYVADPDSHFTFHAATDMTYTMFVVEQKPADLERFHAFHMKLPFFKGLSQCTEYCQDCKSASSRSFSVIPTKRLCRVLMGVGEASAENSTQPEGCFEKGHPAVAQWNVPFGDTEMLLTVDGETVEQESGDFSYVPAGQDHSLQCKPGRNIHYIWFEHYVQERDYLVSYPRS
;
A
#
# COMPACT_ATOMS: atom_id res chain seq x y z
N MET A 1 15.41 -7.75 16.49
CA MET A 1 13.98 -7.41 16.72
C MET A 1 13.19 -8.28 15.77
N ALA A 2 12.13 -8.93 16.18
CA ALA A 2 11.40 -9.80 15.24
C ALA A 2 10.72 -8.98 14.17
N ILE A 3 10.76 -9.44 12.91
CA ILE A 3 10.08 -8.79 11.79
C ILE A 3 8.57 -8.72 12.08
N SER A 4 7.98 -7.55 11.90
CA SER A 4 6.52 -7.36 12.06
C SER A 4 5.81 -7.80 10.79
N TYR A 5 5.19 -8.98 10.81
CA TYR A 5 4.41 -9.49 9.68
C TYR A 5 3.24 -10.35 10.13
N VAL A 6 2.26 -10.53 9.27
CA VAL A 6 1.14 -11.45 9.45
C VAL A 6 0.90 -12.25 8.18
N LYS A 7 0.74 -13.56 8.33
CA LYS A 7 0.38 -14.47 7.25
C LYS A 7 -1.11 -14.33 6.91
N LYS A 8 -1.45 -14.46 5.62
CA LYS A 8 -2.86 -14.38 5.15
C LYS A 8 -3.79 -15.30 5.92
N ASP A 9 -3.33 -16.51 6.22
CA ASP A 9 -4.13 -17.52 6.91
C ASP A 9 -4.36 -17.23 8.40
N ALA A 10 -3.60 -16.30 8.97
CA ALA A 10 -3.79 -15.81 10.34
C ALA A 10 -4.78 -14.64 10.43
N ILE A 11 -5.11 -14.00 9.31
CA ILE A 11 -6.05 -12.87 9.28
C ILE A 11 -7.47 -13.39 9.37
N ARG A 12 -8.20 -13.00 10.43
CA ARG A 12 -9.59 -13.41 10.68
C ARG A 12 -10.54 -12.25 10.40
N LEU A 13 -11.35 -12.40 9.36
CA LEU A 13 -12.37 -11.43 8.99
C LEU A 13 -13.72 -11.82 9.62
N ALA A 14 -14.29 -10.92 10.41
CA ALA A 14 -15.65 -11.06 10.90
C ALA A 14 -16.62 -10.58 9.82
N MET A 15 -17.05 -11.49 8.95
CA MET A 15 -17.97 -11.19 7.86
C MET A 15 -19.37 -10.87 8.37
N LYS A 16 -19.93 -9.76 7.88
CA LYS A 16 -21.32 -9.36 8.13
C LYS A 16 -21.92 -8.77 6.86
N GLN A 17 -23.03 -9.32 6.40
CA GLN A 17 -23.72 -8.87 5.18
C GLN A 17 -22.80 -8.78 3.96
N GLY A 18 -21.91 -9.76 3.79
CA GLY A 18 -20.97 -9.83 2.68
C GLY A 18 -19.74 -8.93 2.79
N PHE A 19 -19.56 -8.19 3.89
CA PHE A 19 -18.37 -7.39 4.15
C PHE A 19 -17.69 -7.79 5.45
N GLY A 20 -16.37 -7.81 5.47
CA GLY A 20 -15.56 -8.00 6.67
C GLY A 20 -14.25 -7.25 6.61
N GLN A 21 -13.79 -6.83 7.78
CA GLN A 21 -12.47 -6.21 7.91
C GLN A 21 -11.77 -6.68 9.19
N ALA A 22 -10.44 -6.64 9.16
CA ALA A 22 -9.59 -6.89 10.32
C ALA A 22 -8.40 -5.94 10.30
N GLU A 23 -8.08 -5.35 11.44
CA GLU A 23 -6.87 -4.55 11.59
C GLU A 23 -5.63 -5.46 11.52
N LEU A 24 -4.66 -5.05 10.72
CA LEU A 24 -3.41 -5.78 10.51
C LEU A 24 -2.34 -5.25 11.46
N LEU A 25 -1.64 -6.13 12.18
CA LEU A 25 -0.54 -5.78 13.10
C LEU A 25 -0.89 -4.65 14.08
N ALA A 26 -2.09 -4.69 14.67
CA ALA A 26 -2.59 -3.65 15.56
C ALA A 26 -1.58 -3.32 16.69
N GLY A 27 -1.35 -2.02 16.91
CA GLY A 27 -0.41 -1.53 17.90
C GLY A 27 1.07 -1.58 17.51
N SER A 28 1.40 -2.07 16.31
CA SER A 28 2.79 -2.18 15.83
C SER A 28 3.28 -0.92 15.11
N TYR A 29 2.39 -0.01 14.74
CA TYR A 29 2.71 1.13 13.88
C TYR A 29 3.08 2.39 14.65
N GLN A 30 3.81 3.26 13.96
CA GLN A 30 4.13 4.60 14.40
C GLN A 30 3.56 5.63 13.41
N GLY A 31 3.38 6.87 13.86
CA GLY A 31 3.05 7.99 12.98
C GLY A 31 1.58 8.14 12.60
N GLY A 32 0.64 7.47 13.30
CA GLY A 32 -0.79 7.64 13.08
C GLY A 32 -1.33 6.92 11.83
N VAL A 33 -0.71 5.80 11.42
CA VAL A 33 -1.20 4.93 10.35
C VAL A 33 -1.82 3.68 10.95
N ARG A 34 -2.95 3.24 10.41
CA ARG A 34 -3.55 1.92 10.66
C ARG A 34 -3.81 1.23 9.33
N ALA A 35 -3.66 -0.08 9.28
CA ALA A 35 -3.94 -0.87 8.09
C ALA A 35 -4.98 -1.93 8.37
N TYR A 36 -5.82 -2.19 7.38
CA TYR A 36 -6.90 -3.17 7.47
C TYR A 36 -6.91 -4.06 6.24
N ARG A 37 -7.10 -5.36 6.45
CA ARG A 37 -7.54 -6.26 5.39
C ARG A 37 -9.04 -6.21 5.31
N CYS A 38 -9.58 -5.99 4.12
CA CYS A 38 -10.99 -5.95 3.82
C CYS A 38 -11.36 -7.01 2.79
N ARG A 39 -12.56 -7.58 2.93
CA ARG A 39 -13.19 -8.45 1.93
C ARG A 39 -14.62 -8.01 1.70
N LEU A 40 -15.03 -8.01 0.43
CA LEU A 40 -16.39 -7.77 0.00
C LEU A 40 -16.80 -8.90 -0.95
N ASP A 41 -17.84 -9.64 -0.59
CA ASP A 41 -18.33 -10.79 -1.37
C ASP A 41 -19.03 -10.31 -2.66
N ALA A 42 -18.98 -11.14 -3.71
CA ALA A 42 -19.61 -10.87 -4.99
C ALA A 42 -21.09 -10.48 -4.86
N GLY A 43 -21.50 -9.47 -5.61
CA GLY A 43 -22.86 -8.92 -5.58
C GLY A 43 -23.17 -8.01 -4.38
N CYS A 44 -22.24 -7.88 -3.42
CA CYS A 44 -22.41 -7.03 -2.25
C CYS A 44 -21.86 -5.61 -2.49
N GLN A 45 -22.27 -4.72 -1.60
CA GLN A 45 -21.79 -3.34 -1.58
C GLN A 45 -21.47 -2.89 -0.15
N VAL A 46 -20.52 -1.95 -0.04
CA VAL A 46 -20.16 -1.32 1.24
C VAL A 46 -19.82 0.14 1.03
N SER A 47 -20.32 0.99 1.93
CA SER A 47 -19.91 2.39 2.05
C SER A 47 -19.04 2.50 3.30
N PRO A 48 -17.70 2.58 3.17
CA PRO A 48 -16.82 2.73 4.32
C PRO A 48 -17.15 4.04 5.08
N GLU A 49 -17.09 3.95 6.39
CA GLU A 49 -17.21 5.15 7.23
C GLU A 49 -15.96 6.02 7.10
N MET A 50 -16.15 7.30 6.82
CA MET A 50 -15.07 8.27 6.82
C MET A 50 -14.72 8.67 8.24
N VAL A 51 -13.46 8.48 8.62
CA VAL A 51 -12.95 8.87 9.94
C VAL A 51 -12.46 10.32 9.85
N GLU A 52 -12.97 11.18 10.72
CA GLU A 52 -12.60 12.60 10.76
C GLU A 52 -11.08 12.78 10.91
N ASN A 53 -10.53 13.77 10.21
CA ASN A 53 -9.09 14.09 10.19
C ASN A 53 -8.19 12.91 9.75
N THR A 54 -8.69 12.06 8.85
CA THR A 54 -7.88 10.99 8.24
C THR A 54 -8.00 10.98 6.72
N LEU A 55 -6.98 10.39 6.08
CA LEU A 55 -7.06 9.97 4.69
C LEU A 55 -7.24 8.46 4.66
N GLN A 56 -8.09 7.98 3.76
CA GLN A 56 -8.25 6.56 3.49
C GLN A 56 -7.67 6.25 2.11
N VAL A 57 -6.70 5.33 2.09
CA VAL A 57 -6.01 4.86 0.89
C VAL A 57 -6.29 3.38 0.71
N PHE A 58 -6.79 3.00 -0.44
CA PHE A 58 -7.21 1.63 -0.76
C PHE A 58 -6.30 1.04 -1.83
N CYS A 59 -5.78 -0.15 -1.56
CA CYS A 59 -5.00 -0.98 -2.48
C CYS A 59 -5.87 -2.18 -2.87
N LEU A 60 -6.48 -2.11 -4.05
CA LEU A 60 -7.44 -3.09 -4.58
C LEU A 60 -6.65 -4.14 -5.37
N THR A 61 -6.28 -5.23 -4.71
CA THR A 61 -5.33 -6.21 -5.25
C THR A 61 -5.98 -7.43 -5.86
N ASP A 62 -7.26 -7.69 -5.55
CA ASP A 62 -7.97 -8.86 -6.05
C ASP A 62 -9.47 -8.57 -6.19
N GLY A 63 -10.07 -9.18 -7.23
CA GLY A 63 -11.49 -9.03 -7.56
C GLY A 63 -11.78 -7.89 -8.55
N LYS A 64 -13.05 -7.83 -8.98
CA LYS A 64 -13.57 -6.83 -9.93
C LYS A 64 -14.80 -6.16 -9.38
N GLY A 65 -15.01 -4.90 -9.76
CA GLY A 65 -16.17 -4.15 -9.29
C GLY A 65 -16.13 -2.69 -9.72
N ALA A 66 -16.72 -1.85 -8.89
CA ALA A 66 -16.72 -0.41 -9.11
C ALA A 66 -16.69 0.37 -7.78
N ILE A 67 -16.15 1.58 -7.84
CA ILE A 67 -16.32 2.59 -6.79
C ILE A 67 -17.28 3.63 -7.33
N ILE A 68 -18.37 3.87 -6.63
CA ILE A 68 -19.38 4.87 -7.00
C ILE A 68 -19.25 6.07 -6.06
N THR A 69 -19.08 7.23 -6.63
CA THR A 69 -19.16 8.53 -5.94
C THR A 69 -20.35 9.34 -6.49
N PRO A 70 -20.76 10.43 -5.85
CA PRO A 70 -21.82 11.27 -6.38
C PRO A 70 -21.57 11.79 -7.80
N GLU A 71 -20.28 11.95 -8.18
CA GLU A 71 -19.89 12.56 -9.46
C GLU A 71 -19.60 11.54 -10.55
N ARG A 72 -19.12 10.35 -10.20
CA ARG A 72 -18.69 9.35 -11.19
C ARG A 72 -18.55 7.94 -10.61
N ALA A 73 -18.41 6.96 -11.51
CA ALA A 73 -18.03 5.60 -11.20
C ALA A 73 -16.61 5.32 -11.72
N TYR A 74 -15.84 4.55 -10.95
CA TYR A 74 -14.53 4.03 -11.32
C TYR A 74 -14.63 2.52 -11.46
N CYS A 75 -14.23 1.97 -12.61
CA CYS A 75 -14.21 0.53 -12.84
C CYS A 75 -12.95 -0.08 -12.21
N ILE A 76 -13.12 -1.17 -11.46
CA ILE A 76 -12.03 -1.98 -10.88
C ILE A 76 -11.98 -3.26 -11.70
N ASP A 77 -11.05 -3.35 -12.64
CA ASP A 77 -10.83 -4.49 -13.54
C ASP A 77 -9.37 -5.00 -13.54
N GLU A 78 -8.49 -4.26 -12.87
CA GLU A 78 -7.09 -4.58 -12.60
C GLU A 78 -6.71 -4.16 -11.17
N VAL A 79 -5.49 -4.44 -10.74
CA VAL A 79 -4.94 -3.87 -9.51
C VAL A 79 -5.05 -2.35 -9.57
N SER A 80 -5.73 -1.77 -8.60
CA SER A 80 -6.10 -0.36 -8.63
C SER A 80 -5.92 0.29 -7.26
N PHE A 81 -5.79 1.59 -7.28
CA PHE A 81 -5.53 2.41 -6.10
C PHE A 81 -6.58 3.51 -6.01
N TYR A 82 -7.12 3.70 -4.83
CA TYR A 82 -8.10 4.73 -4.58
C TYR A 82 -7.74 5.51 -3.31
N VAL A 83 -7.80 6.83 -3.39
CA VAL A 83 -7.73 7.71 -2.22
C VAL A 83 -9.07 8.42 -2.13
N ALA A 84 -9.75 8.21 -1.03
CA ALA A 84 -11.06 8.81 -0.80
C ALA A 84 -10.95 10.34 -0.62
N ASP A 85 -11.98 11.04 -1.08
CA ASP A 85 -12.20 12.43 -0.71
C ASP A 85 -12.83 12.46 0.69
N PRO A 86 -12.20 13.08 1.70
CA PRO A 86 -12.72 13.14 3.04
C PRO A 86 -14.13 13.80 3.15
N ASP A 87 -14.44 14.66 2.20
CA ASP A 87 -15.69 15.44 2.18
C ASP A 87 -16.80 14.78 1.33
N SER A 88 -16.54 13.59 0.77
CA SER A 88 -17.45 12.92 -0.15
C SER A 88 -17.72 11.47 0.24
N HIS A 89 -18.95 11.02 0.02
CA HIS A 89 -19.33 9.62 0.21
C HIS A 89 -18.95 8.79 -1.02
N PHE A 90 -18.63 7.53 -0.79
CA PHE A 90 -18.41 6.55 -1.86
C PHE A 90 -18.88 5.17 -1.44
N THR A 91 -19.13 4.31 -2.42
CA THR A 91 -19.58 2.94 -2.22
C THR A 91 -18.79 1.99 -3.11
N PHE A 92 -18.26 0.93 -2.54
CA PHE A 92 -17.74 -0.20 -3.30
C PHE A 92 -18.87 -1.13 -3.71
N HIS A 93 -18.86 -1.55 -4.97
CA HIS A 93 -19.72 -2.60 -5.52
C HIS A 93 -18.85 -3.72 -6.05
N ALA A 94 -18.98 -4.92 -5.50
CA ALA A 94 -18.24 -6.09 -5.91
C ALA A 94 -18.96 -6.85 -7.04
N ALA A 95 -18.33 -6.98 -8.21
CA ALA A 95 -18.80 -7.85 -9.27
C ALA A 95 -18.33 -9.30 -9.06
N THR A 96 -17.15 -9.48 -8.50
CA THR A 96 -16.61 -10.75 -7.99
C THR A 96 -16.23 -10.55 -6.53
N ASP A 97 -15.87 -11.62 -5.82
CA ASP A 97 -15.24 -11.46 -4.49
C ASP A 97 -14.05 -10.50 -4.61
N MET A 98 -13.99 -9.52 -3.74
CA MET A 98 -12.91 -8.53 -3.71
C MET A 98 -12.15 -8.63 -2.39
N THR A 99 -10.82 -8.59 -2.48
CA THR A 99 -9.94 -8.45 -1.32
C THR A 99 -9.05 -7.23 -1.52
N TYR A 100 -8.95 -6.37 -0.50
CA TYR A 100 -8.14 -5.17 -0.57
C TYR A 100 -7.54 -4.81 0.79
N THR A 101 -6.50 -3.99 0.74
CA THR A 101 -5.90 -3.39 1.94
C THR A 101 -6.28 -1.93 2.00
N MET A 102 -6.77 -1.49 3.16
CA MET A 102 -7.08 -0.09 3.44
C MET A 102 -6.07 0.45 4.46
N PHE A 103 -5.47 1.59 4.14
CA PHE A 103 -4.68 2.38 5.08
C PHE A 103 -5.49 3.59 5.53
N VAL A 104 -5.55 3.81 6.84
CA VAL A 104 -6.14 4.99 7.46
C VAL A 104 -5.00 5.81 8.05
N VAL A 105 -4.78 7.00 7.51
CA VAL A 105 -3.65 7.88 7.85
C VAL A 105 -4.17 9.12 8.55
N GLU A 106 -3.78 9.29 9.81
CA GLU A 106 -4.10 10.47 10.61
C GLU A 106 -3.48 11.73 9.99
N GLN A 107 -4.28 12.77 9.83
CA GLN A 107 -3.87 14.04 9.28
C GLN A 107 -3.67 15.06 10.40
N LYS A 108 -2.49 15.63 10.46
CA LYS A 108 -2.18 16.78 11.32
C LYS A 108 -2.54 18.09 10.59
N PRO A 109 -2.76 19.21 11.30
CA PRO A 109 -3.06 20.48 10.66
C PRO A 109 -2.06 20.89 9.57
N ALA A 110 -0.77 20.65 9.77
CA ALA A 110 0.26 20.93 8.77
C ALA A 110 0.21 20.00 7.56
N ASP A 111 -0.31 18.77 7.69
CA ASP A 111 -0.53 17.88 6.56
C ASP A 111 -1.66 18.42 5.67
N LEU A 112 -2.74 18.92 6.26
CA LEU A 112 -3.86 19.52 5.53
C LEU A 112 -3.44 20.80 4.79
N GLU A 113 -2.65 21.66 5.42
CA GLU A 113 -2.10 22.86 4.78
C GLU A 113 -1.28 22.49 3.53
N ARG A 114 -0.42 21.48 3.64
CA ARG A 114 0.39 20.99 2.51
C ARG A 114 -0.43 20.34 1.41
N PHE A 115 -1.44 19.58 1.80
CA PHE A 115 -2.35 18.96 0.84
C PHE A 115 -2.99 20.03 -0.05
N HIS A 116 -3.49 21.10 0.53
CA HIS A 116 -4.05 22.25 -0.23
C HIS A 116 -3.00 22.95 -1.09
N ALA A 117 -1.77 23.10 -0.58
CA ALA A 117 -0.68 23.77 -1.32
C ALA A 117 -0.23 22.97 -2.57
N PHE A 118 -0.30 21.65 -2.55
CA PHE A 118 0.12 20.80 -3.67
C PHE A 118 -1.02 20.40 -4.60
N HIS A 119 -2.24 20.85 -4.34
CA HIS A 119 -3.41 20.69 -5.22
C HIS A 119 -3.66 19.24 -5.67
N MET A 120 -3.39 18.24 -4.79
CA MET A 120 -3.78 16.88 -5.13
C MET A 120 -5.29 16.80 -5.20
N LYS A 121 -5.82 16.42 -6.37
CA LYS A 121 -7.25 16.29 -6.57
C LYS A 121 -7.75 14.97 -5.98
N LEU A 122 -8.72 15.03 -5.08
CA LEU A 122 -9.46 13.88 -4.57
C LEU A 122 -10.92 13.89 -5.11
N PRO A 123 -11.57 12.73 -5.16
CA PRO A 123 -10.97 11.42 -4.98
C PRO A 123 -9.97 11.10 -6.09
N PHE A 124 -8.93 10.33 -5.75
CA PHE A 124 -7.93 9.86 -6.70
C PHE A 124 -8.19 8.38 -7.01
N PHE A 125 -8.18 8.01 -8.28
CA PHE A 125 -8.23 6.62 -8.73
C PHE A 125 -7.21 6.39 -9.84
N LYS A 126 -6.51 5.25 -9.77
CA LYS A 126 -5.52 4.87 -10.78
C LYS A 126 -5.38 3.36 -10.85
N GLY A 127 -5.48 2.78 -12.03
CA GLY A 127 -5.10 1.39 -12.30
C GLY A 127 -3.59 1.23 -12.40
N LEU A 128 -3.08 0.02 -12.16
CA LEU A 128 -1.64 -0.27 -12.25
C LEU A 128 -1.11 0.02 -13.66
N SER A 129 -1.84 -0.32 -14.71
CA SER A 129 -1.48 -0.03 -16.10
C SER A 129 -1.30 1.46 -16.43
N GLN A 130 -1.87 2.34 -15.61
CA GLN A 130 -1.77 3.79 -15.74
C GLN A 130 -0.63 4.39 -14.92
N CYS A 131 0.07 3.57 -14.12
CA CYS A 131 1.15 4.04 -13.27
C CYS A 131 2.42 4.31 -14.09
N THR A 132 3.19 5.32 -13.68
CA THR A 132 4.43 5.67 -14.35
C THR A 132 5.54 4.75 -13.89
N GLU A 133 6.14 4.02 -14.81
CA GLU A 133 7.33 3.23 -14.55
C GLU A 133 8.55 4.14 -14.36
N TYR A 134 9.43 3.78 -13.42
CA TYR A 134 10.68 4.47 -13.15
C TYR A 134 11.75 3.50 -12.67
N CYS A 135 13.02 3.90 -12.74
CA CYS A 135 14.15 3.11 -12.29
C CYS A 135 14.66 3.58 -10.93
N GLN A 136 15.21 2.65 -10.15
CA GLN A 136 15.90 2.91 -8.88
C GLN A 136 17.20 2.10 -8.83
N ASP A 137 18.28 2.71 -8.35
CA ASP A 137 19.61 2.10 -8.29
C ASP A 137 19.69 0.91 -7.31
N CYS A 138 18.78 0.84 -6.34
CA CYS A 138 18.71 -0.25 -5.36
C CYS A 138 18.04 -1.52 -5.89
N LYS A 139 17.61 -1.56 -7.15
CA LYS A 139 16.86 -2.68 -7.73
C LYS A 139 17.68 -3.48 -8.72
N SER A 140 17.38 -4.79 -8.79
CA SER A 140 17.98 -5.69 -9.80
C SER A 140 17.54 -5.33 -11.22
N ALA A 141 18.23 -5.88 -12.22
CA ALA A 141 17.94 -5.60 -13.63
C ALA A 141 16.56 -6.11 -14.09
N SER A 142 16.01 -7.14 -13.46
CA SER A 142 14.64 -7.64 -13.75
C SER A 142 13.56 -6.84 -13.06
N SER A 143 13.92 -5.92 -12.15
CA SER A 143 12.95 -5.20 -11.33
C SER A 143 12.35 -4.02 -12.06
N ARG A 144 11.05 -3.85 -11.89
CA ARG A 144 10.28 -2.70 -12.35
C ARG A 144 9.66 -1.97 -11.17
N SER A 145 9.54 -0.68 -11.27
CA SER A 145 8.90 0.15 -10.24
C SER A 145 7.88 1.08 -10.86
N PHE A 146 6.73 1.21 -10.21
CA PHE A 146 5.63 2.03 -10.67
C PHE A 146 5.23 3.02 -9.59
N SER A 147 5.19 4.30 -9.94
CA SER A 147 4.75 5.36 -9.05
C SER A 147 3.24 5.48 -9.05
N VAL A 148 2.62 5.24 -7.91
CA VAL A 148 1.17 5.42 -7.67
C VAL A 148 0.93 6.80 -7.08
N ILE A 149 1.44 7.06 -5.88
CA ILE A 149 1.40 8.35 -5.19
C ILE A 149 2.81 8.89 -5.09
N PRO A 150 3.19 9.83 -5.99
CA PRO A 150 4.52 10.44 -5.94
C PRO A 150 4.72 11.23 -4.65
N THR A 151 5.97 11.38 -4.29
CA THR A 151 6.40 12.24 -3.19
C THR A 151 5.78 13.64 -3.31
N LYS A 152 5.38 14.22 -2.17
CA LYS A 152 4.76 15.56 -2.03
C LYS A 152 3.33 15.70 -2.60
N ARG A 153 2.68 14.63 -3.05
CA ARG A 153 1.32 14.72 -3.60
C ARG A 153 0.24 14.42 -2.58
N LEU A 154 0.54 13.62 -1.57
CA LEU A 154 -0.42 13.26 -0.53
C LEU A 154 0.24 13.36 0.85
N CYS A 155 0.51 14.59 1.28
CA CYS A 155 1.10 14.87 2.59
C CYS A 155 2.39 14.05 2.83
N ARG A 156 2.42 13.26 3.90
CA ARG A 156 3.55 12.40 4.29
C ARG A 156 3.52 11.01 3.65
N VAL A 157 2.57 10.75 2.75
CA VAL A 157 2.37 9.44 2.10
C VAL A 157 3.08 9.36 0.76
N LEU A 158 3.72 8.23 0.51
CA LEU A 158 4.24 7.79 -0.78
C LEU A 158 3.73 6.37 -1.02
N MET A 159 3.49 6.02 -2.27
CA MET A 159 3.07 4.67 -2.60
C MET A 159 3.48 4.31 -4.03
N GLY A 160 3.88 3.07 -4.20
CA GLY A 160 4.16 2.50 -5.51
C GLY A 160 4.08 0.99 -5.53
N VAL A 161 4.42 0.44 -6.68
CA VAL A 161 4.48 -1.00 -6.90
C VAL A 161 5.90 -1.39 -7.29
N GLY A 162 6.38 -2.48 -6.73
CA GLY A 162 7.61 -3.15 -7.14
C GLY A 162 7.28 -4.52 -7.71
N GLU A 163 7.94 -4.85 -8.82
CA GLU A 163 7.88 -6.15 -9.47
C GLU A 163 9.30 -6.64 -9.77
N ALA A 164 9.54 -7.93 -9.67
CA ALA A 164 10.74 -8.58 -10.16
C ALA A 164 10.47 -10.05 -10.47
N SER A 165 11.30 -10.65 -11.33
CA SER A 165 11.21 -12.08 -11.68
C SER A 165 12.56 -12.76 -11.58
N ALA A 166 12.59 -13.89 -10.90
CA ALA A 166 13.75 -14.81 -10.85
C ALA A 166 13.53 -16.10 -11.64
N GLU A 167 12.54 -16.17 -12.53
CA GLU A 167 12.21 -17.37 -13.32
C GLU A 167 13.42 -17.88 -14.15
N ASN A 168 14.21 -16.96 -14.69
CA ASN A 168 15.35 -17.28 -15.55
C ASN A 168 16.65 -16.67 -15.01
N SER A 169 16.71 -16.28 -13.74
CA SER A 169 17.88 -15.67 -13.12
C SER A 169 18.59 -16.63 -12.17
N THR A 170 19.93 -16.60 -12.21
CA THR A 170 20.79 -17.26 -11.21
C THR A 170 21.27 -16.29 -10.12
N GLN A 171 20.91 -15.03 -10.25
CA GLN A 171 21.25 -13.97 -9.31
C GLN A 171 20.04 -13.60 -8.46
N PRO A 172 20.24 -13.07 -7.26
CA PRO A 172 19.15 -12.50 -6.48
C PRO A 172 18.45 -11.36 -7.25
N GLU A 173 17.13 -11.43 -7.36
CA GLU A 173 16.30 -10.45 -8.04
C GLU A 173 15.37 -9.78 -7.03
N GLY A 174 15.18 -8.46 -7.13
CA GLY A 174 14.31 -7.70 -6.24
C GLY A 174 14.84 -6.33 -5.88
N CYS A 175 14.47 -5.86 -4.70
CA CYS A 175 14.84 -4.56 -4.13
C CYS A 175 15.80 -4.75 -2.96
N PHE A 176 16.93 -4.05 -2.96
CA PHE A 176 18.03 -4.18 -2.00
C PHE A 176 18.30 -2.85 -1.28
N GLU A 177 17.28 -2.28 -0.68
CA GLU A 177 17.38 -0.99 0.00
C GLU A 177 18.09 -1.10 1.36
N LYS A 178 18.84 -0.05 1.69
CA LYS A 178 19.46 0.12 3.00
C LYS A 178 18.58 0.87 4.00
N GLY A 179 17.26 0.74 3.87
CA GLY A 179 16.31 1.39 4.75
C GLY A 179 16.19 2.91 4.58
N HIS A 180 15.13 3.43 5.13
CA HIS A 180 14.78 4.86 5.09
C HIS A 180 14.78 5.43 6.50
N PRO A 181 15.72 6.29 6.90
CA PRO A 181 15.82 6.75 8.28
C PRO A 181 14.58 7.50 8.80
N ALA A 182 13.78 8.05 7.89
CA ALA A 182 12.62 8.87 8.22
C ALA A 182 11.27 8.24 7.85
N VAL A 183 11.28 7.13 7.11
CA VAL A 183 10.09 6.56 6.48
C VAL A 183 9.85 5.15 6.97
N ALA A 184 8.65 4.91 7.48
CA ALA A 184 8.16 3.55 7.74
C ALA A 184 7.50 3.00 6.47
N GLN A 185 7.64 1.68 6.23
CA GLN A 185 7.14 1.02 5.04
C GLN A 185 6.23 -0.15 5.39
N TRP A 186 5.15 -0.28 4.65
CA TRP A 186 4.27 -1.46 4.67
C TRP A 186 4.31 -2.14 3.31
N ASN A 187 4.37 -3.47 3.32
CA ASN A 187 4.38 -4.26 2.09
C ASN A 187 3.09 -5.07 1.98
N VAL A 188 2.46 -4.99 0.82
CA VAL A 188 1.26 -5.74 0.45
C VAL A 188 1.58 -6.61 -0.77
N PRO A 189 2.07 -7.84 -0.58
CA PRO A 189 2.28 -8.78 -1.67
C PRO A 189 0.96 -9.18 -2.34
N PHE A 190 0.96 -9.28 -3.68
CA PHE A 190 -0.20 -9.68 -4.46
C PHE A 190 0.19 -10.55 -5.67
N GLY A 191 -0.81 -11.04 -6.43
CA GLY A 191 -0.57 -11.87 -7.62
C GLY A 191 0.06 -13.23 -7.27
N ASP A 192 1.06 -13.64 -8.01
CA ASP A 192 1.80 -14.90 -7.85
C ASP A 192 3.09 -14.74 -7.01
N THR A 193 3.09 -13.79 -6.09
CA THR A 193 4.26 -13.44 -5.28
C THR A 193 4.70 -14.56 -4.34
N GLU A 194 5.99 -14.91 -4.42
CA GLU A 194 6.73 -15.64 -3.39
C GLU A 194 8.06 -14.93 -3.14
N MET A 195 8.19 -14.27 -1.99
CA MET A 195 9.34 -13.41 -1.68
C MET A 195 9.99 -13.71 -0.33
N LEU A 196 11.22 -13.25 -0.22
CA LEU A 196 11.99 -13.18 1.01
C LEU A 196 12.05 -11.71 1.45
N LEU A 197 11.45 -11.39 2.59
CA LEU A 197 11.64 -10.11 3.25
C LEU A 197 12.74 -10.25 4.28
N THR A 198 13.81 -9.48 4.12
CA THR A 198 14.89 -9.39 5.12
C THR A 198 14.85 -8.01 5.76
N VAL A 199 14.86 -7.94 7.09
CA VAL A 199 14.91 -6.70 7.87
C VAL A 199 16.00 -6.84 8.93
N ASP A 200 16.99 -5.94 8.94
CA ASP A 200 18.15 -5.97 9.85
C ASP A 200 18.83 -7.35 9.96
N GLY A 201 18.88 -8.09 8.83
CA GLY A 201 19.49 -9.41 8.74
C GLY A 201 18.60 -10.60 9.12
N GLU A 202 17.41 -10.39 9.65
CA GLU A 202 16.40 -11.44 9.84
C GLU A 202 15.56 -11.60 8.56
N THR A 203 15.28 -12.84 8.14
CA THR A 203 14.54 -13.12 6.91
C THR A 203 13.29 -13.93 7.18
N VAL A 204 12.19 -13.53 6.55
CA VAL A 204 10.91 -14.26 6.54
C VAL A 204 10.42 -14.46 5.11
N GLU A 205 9.76 -15.59 4.88
CA GLU A 205 9.07 -15.85 3.62
C GLU A 205 7.69 -15.20 3.63
N GLN A 206 7.34 -14.54 2.53
CA GLN A 206 6.02 -13.97 2.31
C GLN A 206 5.46 -14.38 0.95
N GLU A 207 4.16 -14.47 0.87
CA GLU A 207 3.41 -14.78 -0.34
C GLU A 207 2.22 -13.80 -0.51
N SER A 208 1.57 -13.88 -1.65
CA SER A 208 0.37 -13.09 -1.93
C SER A 208 -0.65 -13.16 -0.80
N GLY A 209 -1.13 -12.00 -0.37
CA GLY A 209 -2.08 -11.86 0.74
C GLY A 209 -1.46 -11.78 2.14
N ASP A 210 -0.17 -11.99 2.30
CA ASP A 210 0.55 -11.67 3.54
C ASP A 210 0.63 -10.14 3.72
N PHE A 211 1.16 -9.70 4.86
CA PHE A 211 1.35 -8.28 5.12
C PHE A 211 2.53 -8.08 6.08
N SER A 212 3.33 -7.05 5.83
CA SER A 212 4.46 -6.73 6.70
C SER A 212 4.65 -5.23 6.91
N TYR A 213 5.35 -4.92 7.99
CA TYR A 213 5.70 -3.56 8.40
C TYR A 213 7.18 -3.48 8.74
N VAL A 214 7.85 -2.48 8.17
CA VAL A 214 9.26 -2.14 8.42
C VAL A 214 9.30 -0.76 9.07
N PRO A 215 9.75 -0.65 10.34
CA PRO A 215 9.92 0.63 11.00
C PRO A 215 10.92 1.53 10.28
N ALA A 216 10.76 2.84 10.45
CA ALA A 216 11.73 3.81 9.93
C ALA A 216 13.15 3.54 10.47
N GLY A 217 14.13 3.60 9.58
CA GLY A 217 15.55 3.43 9.90
C GLY A 217 16.06 2.00 9.89
N GLN A 218 15.23 1.01 9.63
CA GLN A 218 15.68 -0.38 9.49
C GLN A 218 16.06 -0.71 8.04
N ASP A 219 17.22 -1.36 7.88
CA ASP A 219 17.63 -1.91 6.58
C ASP A 219 16.68 -3.03 6.17
N HIS A 220 16.31 -3.06 4.91
CA HIS A 220 15.42 -4.10 4.41
C HIS A 220 15.63 -4.41 2.92
N SER A 221 15.30 -5.63 2.55
CA SER A 221 15.27 -6.05 1.15
C SER A 221 14.10 -6.99 0.90
N LEU A 222 13.59 -6.94 -0.33
CA LEU A 222 12.54 -7.83 -0.82
C LEU A 222 13.09 -8.55 -2.05
N GLN A 223 13.24 -9.86 -1.96
CA GLN A 223 13.85 -10.68 -3.00
C GLN A 223 12.89 -11.76 -3.47
N CYS A 224 12.94 -12.08 -4.76
CA CYS A 224 12.28 -13.27 -5.28
C CYS A 224 12.88 -14.53 -4.65
N LYS A 225 12.05 -15.51 -4.35
CA LYS A 225 12.54 -16.87 -4.21
C LYS A 225 13.07 -17.37 -5.57
N PRO A 226 14.05 -18.30 -5.60
CA PRO A 226 14.55 -18.85 -6.86
C PRO A 226 13.42 -19.38 -7.75
N GLY A 227 13.39 -18.96 -9.00
CA GLY A 227 12.37 -19.36 -9.98
C GLY A 227 10.97 -18.77 -9.75
N ARG A 228 10.85 -17.73 -8.92
CA ARG A 228 9.56 -17.10 -8.55
C ARG A 228 9.54 -15.62 -8.91
N ASN A 229 8.34 -15.07 -8.80
CA ASN A 229 8.07 -13.66 -9.04
C ASN A 229 7.74 -12.94 -7.75
N ILE A 230 7.90 -11.63 -7.75
CA ILE A 230 7.36 -10.74 -6.72
C ILE A 230 6.58 -9.60 -7.36
N HIS A 231 5.42 -9.32 -6.78
CA HIS A 231 4.58 -8.16 -7.03
C HIS A 231 4.14 -7.65 -5.67
N TYR A 232 4.52 -6.45 -5.30
CA TYR A 232 4.14 -5.90 -4.02
C TYR A 232 3.87 -4.41 -4.11
N ILE A 233 2.90 -3.95 -3.34
CA ILE A 233 2.69 -2.54 -3.09
C ILE A 233 3.56 -2.18 -1.90
N TRP A 234 4.40 -1.17 -2.06
CA TRP A 234 5.02 -0.49 -0.94
C TRP A 234 4.21 0.77 -0.64
N PHE A 235 3.76 0.87 0.61
CA PHE A 235 3.14 2.06 1.17
C PHE A 235 4.11 2.63 2.19
N GLU A 236 4.48 3.89 2.05
CA GLU A 236 5.46 4.57 2.87
C GLU A 236 4.86 5.81 3.52
N HIS A 237 5.29 6.08 4.75
CA HIS A 237 4.83 7.23 5.50
C HIS A 237 5.96 7.85 6.31
N TYR A 238 6.17 9.16 6.17
CA TYR A 238 7.08 9.91 7.03
C TYR A 238 6.54 9.94 8.46
N VAL A 239 7.22 9.29 9.38
CA VAL A 239 6.80 9.15 10.77
C VAL A 239 6.73 10.51 11.47
N GLN A 240 7.69 11.39 11.18
CA GLN A 240 7.75 12.73 11.75
C GLN A 240 7.65 13.80 10.66
N GLU A 241 6.88 14.83 10.95
CA GLU A 241 6.69 15.96 10.05
C GLU A 241 8.01 16.64 9.67
N ARG A 242 8.92 16.84 10.65
CA ARG A 242 10.22 17.46 10.43
C ARG A 242 11.05 16.74 9.37
N ASP A 243 11.01 15.41 9.33
CA ASP A 243 11.81 14.59 8.41
C ASP A 243 11.32 14.77 6.97
N TYR A 244 10.00 14.88 6.80
CA TYR A 244 9.41 15.23 5.51
C TYR A 244 9.82 16.62 5.01
N LEU A 245 9.92 17.60 5.91
CA LEU A 245 10.31 18.97 5.58
C LEU A 245 11.78 19.07 5.18
N VAL A 246 12.66 18.32 5.84
CA VAL A 246 14.12 18.30 5.53
C VAL A 246 14.36 17.63 4.18
N SER A 247 13.73 16.49 3.92
CA SER A 247 13.86 15.75 2.65
C SER A 247 13.31 16.52 1.46
N TYR A 248 12.38 17.43 1.71
CA TYR A 248 11.73 18.26 0.69
C TYR A 248 11.60 19.71 1.17
N PRO A 249 12.72 20.47 1.17
CA PRO A 249 12.68 21.87 1.57
C PRO A 249 11.66 22.62 0.71
N ARG A 250 10.99 23.60 1.30
CA ARG A 250 10.07 24.49 0.58
C ARG A 250 10.85 25.16 -0.55
N SER A 251 10.42 24.95 -1.80
CA SER A 251 10.89 25.69 -2.97
C SER A 251 10.35 27.09 -2.96
#